data_279016b9e4044bd100ee6292480a07f4
#
_entry.id   279016b9e4044bd100ee6292480a07f4
#
_cell.length_a   1.000
_cell.length_b   1.000
_cell.length_c   1.000
_cell.angle_alpha   90.00
_cell.angle_beta   90.00
_cell.angle_gamma   90.00
#
_symmetry.space_group_name_H-M   'P 1'
#
loop_
_entity.id
_entity.type
_entity.pdbx_description
1 polymer ?
#
loop_
_entity_poly.entity_id
_entity_poly.type
_entity_poly.pdbx_seq_one_letter_code
_entity_poly.pdbx_strand_id
1 'polypeptide(L)'
;YADDLVDLFGVDAVRYFVLHEMPFENDGVISWELMVERMNSDLANTLGNLVNRTIAMSNKYFGGNVAKTGADTTGAGTDENGASLDFDAELKAVVTGTKARVEDKMKTLHVADAITEIFTLFKRCNKYIDETMPWALAKDETKKDRLSEVLYNLVESITVGANLLTPYMPETSERILAQLYPANPKAGERDFDDLDKFGLRENDIKVTEKPEILFARLDLEE
;
A
#
# COMPACT_ATOMS: atom_id res chain seq x y z
N TYR A 1 26.61 -2.37 14.77
CA TYR A 1 26.12 -3.74 14.94
C TYR A 1 24.64 -3.81 14.49
N ALA A 2 24.12 -5.02 14.21
CA ALA A 2 22.73 -5.19 13.76
C ALA A 2 21.73 -4.68 14.81
N ASP A 3 22.04 -4.87 16.09
CA ASP A 3 21.18 -4.40 17.19
C ASP A 3 21.06 -2.87 17.20
N ASP A 4 22.14 -2.14 16.92
CA ASP A 4 22.11 -0.66 16.84
C ASP A 4 21.19 -0.18 15.73
N LEU A 5 21.15 -0.90 14.59
CA LEU A 5 20.25 -0.58 13.47
C LEU A 5 18.78 -0.85 13.81
N VAL A 6 18.51 -1.94 14.53
CA VAL A 6 17.15 -2.28 14.99
C VAL A 6 16.64 -1.25 16.00
N ASP A 7 17.51 -0.80 16.92
CA ASP A 7 17.14 0.22 17.90
C ASP A 7 16.81 1.56 17.25
N LEU A 8 17.46 1.91 16.16
CA LEU A 8 17.28 3.18 15.44
C LEU A 8 16.11 3.14 14.45
N PHE A 9 15.98 2.07 13.69
CA PHE A 9 15.05 1.98 12.56
C PHE A 9 13.84 1.07 12.79
N GLY A 10 13.90 0.21 13.79
CA GLY A 10 12.96 -0.88 14.00
C GLY A 10 13.27 -2.12 13.15
N VAL A 11 12.79 -3.27 13.63
CA VAL A 11 13.09 -4.59 13.02
C VAL A 11 12.69 -4.66 11.56
N ASP A 12 11.48 -4.22 11.22
CA ASP A 12 10.95 -4.35 9.86
C ASP A 12 11.67 -3.46 8.85
N ALA A 13 12.11 -2.27 9.24
CA ALA A 13 12.91 -1.42 8.37
C ALA A 13 14.28 -2.05 8.07
N VAL A 14 14.91 -2.65 9.08
CA VAL A 14 16.17 -3.39 8.89
C VAL A 14 15.96 -4.63 8.02
N ARG A 15 14.85 -5.37 8.22
CA ARG A 15 14.47 -6.52 7.36
C ARG A 15 14.29 -6.09 5.92
N TYR A 16 13.51 -5.01 5.68
CA TYR A 16 13.34 -4.45 4.35
C TYR A 16 14.68 -4.15 3.70
N PHE A 17 15.54 -3.44 4.43
CA PHE A 17 16.84 -3.03 3.94
C PHE A 17 17.72 -4.22 3.54
N VAL A 18 17.86 -5.18 4.43
CA VAL A 18 18.69 -6.39 4.20
C VAL A 18 18.12 -7.21 3.02
N LEU A 19 16.82 -7.43 2.98
CA LEU A 19 16.19 -8.25 1.95
C LEU A 19 16.14 -7.57 0.58
N HIS A 20 16.09 -6.24 0.55
CA HIS A 20 16.00 -5.46 -0.67
C HIS A 20 17.37 -5.09 -1.28
N GLU A 21 18.34 -4.70 -0.44
CA GLU A 21 19.63 -4.17 -0.90
C GLU A 21 20.76 -5.22 -0.90
N MET A 22 20.56 -6.38 -0.27
CA MET A 22 21.54 -7.43 -0.20
C MET A 22 21.09 -8.66 -1.00
N PRO A 23 21.33 -8.70 -2.31
CA PRO A 23 20.98 -9.85 -3.13
C PRO A 23 21.81 -11.07 -2.70
N PHE A 24 21.22 -12.26 -2.76
CA PHE A 24 21.91 -13.51 -2.36
C PHE A 24 23.14 -13.84 -3.21
N GLU A 25 23.26 -13.28 -4.41
CA GLU A 25 24.31 -13.60 -5.38
C GLU A 25 25.55 -12.70 -5.27
N ASN A 26 25.47 -11.58 -4.58
CA ASN A 26 26.55 -10.58 -4.49
C ASN A 26 26.63 -9.95 -3.11
N ASP A 27 27.82 -9.47 -2.75
CA ASP A 27 28.03 -8.66 -1.57
C ASP A 27 27.29 -7.33 -1.71
N GLY A 28 26.44 -7.01 -0.74
CA GLY A 28 25.76 -5.73 -0.65
C GLY A 28 26.60 -4.69 0.10
N VAL A 29 26.47 -3.43 -0.30
CA VAL A 29 27.05 -2.31 0.45
C VAL A 29 25.96 -1.67 1.30
N ILE A 30 26.15 -1.66 2.61
CA ILE A 30 25.30 -0.94 3.55
C ILE A 30 25.98 0.40 3.84
N SER A 31 25.34 1.51 3.44
CA SER A 31 25.72 2.84 3.89
C SER A 31 24.57 3.49 4.65
N TRP A 32 24.92 4.41 5.53
CA TRP A 32 23.94 5.18 6.29
C TRP A 32 23.02 5.98 5.36
N GLU A 33 23.60 6.64 4.37
CA GLU A 33 22.88 7.44 3.39
C GLU A 33 21.85 6.60 2.61
N LEU A 34 22.23 5.38 2.21
CA LEU A 34 21.34 4.48 1.49
C LEU A 34 20.18 4.01 2.39
N MET A 35 20.45 3.72 3.67
CA MET A 35 19.42 3.36 4.64
C MET A 35 18.41 4.48 4.85
N VAL A 36 18.90 5.71 5.05
CA VAL A 36 18.04 6.90 5.21
C VAL A 36 17.25 7.16 3.93
N GLU A 37 17.85 7.02 2.76
CA GLU A 37 17.15 7.15 1.48
C GLU A 37 16.01 6.14 1.35
N ARG A 38 16.26 4.87 1.63
CA ARG A 38 15.23 3.81 1.56
C ARG A 38 14.13 4.02 2.60
N MET A 39 14.52 4.38 3.81
CA MET A 39 13.57 4.70 4.87
C MET A 39 12.63 5.83 4.45
N ASN A 40 13.18 6.89 3.86
CA ASN A 40 12.41 8.06 3.48
C ASN A 40 11.58 7.84 2.21
N SER A 41 12.17 7.27 1.15
CA SER A 41 11.51 7.15 -0.15
C SER A 41 10.51 5.99 -0.19
N ASP A 42 10.91 4.83 0.27
CA ASP A 42 10.09 3.62 0.12
C ASP A 42 9.16 3.43 1.31
N LEU A 43 9.70 3.44 2.54
CA LEU A 43 8.92 3.13 3.73
C LEU A 43 8.04 4.31 4.18
N ALA A 44 8.62 5.49 4.36
CA ALA A 44 7.86 6.65 4.83
C ALA A 44 6.98 7.25 3.73
N ASN A 45 7.53 7.57 2.54
CA ASN A 45 6.77 8.24 1.50
C ASN A 45 5.85 7.28 0.73
N THR A 46 6.38 6.15 0.22
CA THR A 46 5.57 5.26 -0.61
C THR A 46 4.53 4.53 0.22
N LEU A 47 4.92 3.86 1.30
CA LEU A 47 4.01 3.03 2.10
C LEU A 47 3.33 3.81 3.22
N GLY A 48 4.09 4.43 4.11
CA GLY A 48 3.56 5.11 5.29
C GLY A 48 2.60 6.25 4.93
N ASN A 49 2.98 7.09 3.98
CA ASN A 49 2.14 8.20 3.52
C ASN A 49 0.88 7.71 2.78
N LEU A 50 0.98 6.61 2.00
CA LEU A 50 -0.18 6.01 1.34
C LEU A 50 -1.24 5.58 2.35
N VAL A 51 -0.85 4.81 3.36
CA VAL A 51 -1.75 4.31 4.41
C VAL A 51 -2.37 5.47 5.18
N ASN A 52 -1.54 6.43 5.61
CA ASN A 52 -1.99 7.60 6.36
C ASN A 52 -2.98 8.47 5.56
N ARG A 53 -2.67 8.81 4.31
CA ARG A 53 -3.55 9.61 3.44
C ARG A 53 -4.88 8.90 3.20
N THR A 54 -4.86 7.60 2.95
CA THR A 54 -6.08 6.82 2.69
C THR A 54 -6.99 6.82 3.92
N ILE A 55 -6.46 6.58 5.11
CA ILE A 55 -7.21 6.61 6.37
C ILE A 55 -7.72 8.03 6.66
N ALA A 56 -6.87 9.04 6.49
CA ALA A 56 -7.26 10.44 6.73
C ALA A 56 -8.41 10.89 5.81
N MET A 57 -8.36 10.52 4.51
CA MET A 57 -9.45 10.81 3.57
C MET A 57 -10.72 10.04 3.92
N SER A 58 -10.61 8.77 4.33
CA SER A 58 -11.76 7.96 4.76
C SER A 58 -12.45 8.57 5.97
N ASN A 59 -11.70 9.03 6.96
CA ASN A 59 -12.25 9.72 8.13
C ASN A 59 -12.87 11.07 7.75
N LYS A 60 -12.17 11.87 6.95
CA LYS A 60 -12.61 13.21 6.56
C LYS A 60 -13.93 13.20 5.81
N TYR A 61 -14.11 12.26 4.87
CA TYR A 61 -15.25 12.28 3.96
C TYR A 61 -16.40 11.36 4.39
N PHE A 62 -16.10 10.29 5.13
CA PHE A 62 -17.08 9.26 5.48
C PHE A 62 -17.03 8.83 6.95
N GLY A 63 -16.35 9.58 7.84
CA GLY A 63 -16.24 9.19 9.25
C GLY A 63 -15.58 7.82 9.45
N GLY A 64 -14.65 7.47 8.56
CA GLY A 64 -13.92 6.21 8.58
C GLY A 64 -14.65 5.04 7.92
N ASN A 65 -15.91 5.19 7.54
CA ASN A 65 -16.67 4.13 6.87
C ASN A 65 -16.27 4.06 5.39
N VAL A 66 -15.84 2.88 4.96
CA VAL A 66 -15.38 2.64 3.58
C VAL A 66 -16.26 1.56 2.98
N ALA A 67 -17.09 1.95 2.01
CA ALA A 67 -18.06 1.07 1.38
C ALA A 67 -17.88 1.02 -0.14
N LYS A 68 -18.03 -0.18 -0.70
CA LYS A 68 -18.11 -0.41 -2.13
C LYS A 68 -19.49 0.05 -2.61
N THR A 69 -19.54 0.92 -3.61
CA THR A 69 -20.78 1.45 -4.18
C THR A 69 -21.05 0.92 -5.58
N GLY A 70 -20.03 0.40 -6.26
CA GLY A 70 -20.10 -0.01 -7.66
C GLY A 70 -20.12 1.18 -8.64
N ALA A 71 -19.89 2.40 -8.16
CA ALA A 71 -19.78 3.57 -9.02
C ALA A 71 -18.51 3.46 -9.87
N ASP A 72 -18.67 3.44 -11.17
CA ASP A 72 -17.59 3.22 -12.12
C ASP A 72 -16.82 4.51 -12.49
N THR A 73 -15.80 4.34 -13.30
CA THR A 73 -14.91 5.40 -13.79
C THR A 73 -15.48 6.17 -15.00
N THR A 74 -16.73 5.97 -15.36
CA THR A 74 -17.30 6.67 -16.52
C THR A 74 -17.10 8.16 -16.41
N GLY A 75 -16.26 8.71 -17.29
CA GLY A 75 -15.89 10.13 -17.31
C GLY A 75 -14.46 10.44 -16.83
N ALA A 76 -13.61 9.45 -16.58
CA ALA A 76 -12.20 9.66 -16.24
C ALA A 76 -11.37 10.32 -17.37
N GLY A 77 -11.97 10.50 -18.57
CA GLY A 77 -11.30 11.07 -19.72
C GLY A 77 -10.85 10.02 -20.74
N THR A 78 -10.13 10.48 -21.74
CA THR A 78 -9.50 9.63 -22.77
C THR A 78 -8.00 9.86 -22.77
N ASP A 79 -7.24 8.86 -23.16
CA ASP A 79 -5.81 8.99 -23.43
C ASP A 79 -5.55 9.80 -24.73
N GLU A 80 -4.29 9.99 -25.06
CA GLU A 80 -3.87 10.69 -26.29
C GLU A 80 -4.34 10.05 -27.58
N ASN A 81 -4.77 8.77 -27.54
CA ASN A 81 -5.31 8.02 -28.67
C ASN A 81 -6.85 7.98 -28.67
N GLY A 82 -7.51 8.62 -27.68
CA GLY A 82 -8.97 8.66 -27.55
C GLY A 82 -9.59 7.43 -26.89
N ALA A 83 -8.77 6.52 -26.31
CA ALA A 83 -9.29 5.39 -25.53
C ALA A 83 -9.74 5.84 -24.14
N SER A 84 -10.86 5.31 -23.66
CA SER A 84 -11.35 5.61 -22.31
C SER A 84 -10.38 5.16 -21.25
N LEU A 85 -10.02 6.06 -20.34
CA LEU A 85 -9.17 5.76 -19.18
C LEU A 85 -10.01 5.08 -18.10
N ASP A 86 -9.63 3.86 -17.72
CA ASP A 86 -10.25 3.13 -16.61
C ASP A 86 -9.20 2.88 -15.52
N PHE A 87 -9.03 3.90 -14.66
CA PHE A 87 -8.07 3.83 -13.56
C PHE A 87 -8.37 2.73 -12.56
N ASP A 88 -9.64 2.36 -12.40
CA ASP A 88 -10.05 1.26 -11.50
C ASP A 88 -9.62 -0.08 -12.08
N ALA A 89 -9.84 -0.32 -13.36
CA ALA A 89 -9.39 -1.55 -14.03
C ALA A 89 -7.87 -1.68 -14.01
N GLU A 90 -7.14 -0.59 -14.26
CA GLU A 90 -5.69 -0.57 -14.17
C GLU A 90 -5.18 -0.88 -12.75
N LEU A 91 -5.77 -0.26 -11.72
CA LEU A 91 -5.42 -0.55 -10.33
C LEU A 91 -5.68 -2.02 -9.99
N LYS A 92 -6.89 -2.51 -10.29
CA LYS A 92 -7.29 -3.89 -10.01
C LYS A 92 -6.40 -4.90 -10.72
N ALA A 93 -6.01 -4.65 -11.97
CA ALA A 93 -5.10 -5.51 -12.73
C ALA A 93 -3.70 -5.60 -12.08
N VAL A 94 -3.16 -4.48 -11.61
CA VAL A 94 -1.89 -4.47 -10.88
C VAL A 94 -2.01 -5.25 -9.57
N VAL A 95 -3.05 -5.00 -8.78
CA VAL A 95 -3.26 -5.64 -7.47
C VAL A 95 -3.40 -7.15 -7.62
N THR A 96 -4.31 -7.61 -8.47
CA THR A 96 -4.60 -9.04 -8.66
C THR A 96 -3.43 -9.79 -9.33
N GLY A 97 -2.62 -9.11 -10.13
CA GLY A 97 -1.44 -9.68 -10.76
C GLY A 97 -0.19 -9.74 -9.88
N THR A 98 -0.16 -9.00 -8.75
CA THR A 98 1.06 -8.89 -7.94
C THR A 98 1.47 -10.21 -7.30
N LYS A 99 0.52 -11.02 -6.79
CA LYS A 99 0.79 -12.34 -6.24
C LYS A 99 1.62 -13.21 -7.19
N ALA A 100 1.17 -13.34 -8.43
CA ALA A 100 1.86 -14.18 -9.43
C ALA A 100 3.28 -13.67 -9.73
N ARG A 101 3.47 -12.35 -9.79
CA ARG A 101 4.81 -11.76 -9.99
C ARG A 101 5.73 -12.00 -8.80
N VAL A 102 5.22 -11.89 -7.57
CA VAL A 102 5.96 -12.20 -6.34
C VAL A 102 6.37 -13.67 -6.31
N GLU A 103 5.44 -14.58 -6.60
CA GLU A 103 5.72 -16.03 -6.67
C GLU A 103 6.80 -16.35 -7.70
N ASP A 104 6.73 -15.74 -8.88
CA ASP A 104 7.71 -15.96 -9.95
C ASP A 104 9.12 -15.56 -9.50
N LYS A 105 9.27 -14.42 -8.86
CA LYS A 105 10.55 -13.97 -8.28
C LYS A 105 11.03 -14.89 -7.16
N MET A 106 10.14 -15.32 -6.29
CA MET A 106 10.49 -16.21 -5.17
C MET A 106 10.89 -17.61 -5.62
N LYS A 107 10.34 -18.14 -6.73
CA LYS A 107 10.77 -19.44 -7.30
C LYS A 107 12.26 -19.48 -7.65
N THR A 108 12.83 -18.34 -7.97
CA THR A 108 14.26 -18.18 -8.31
C THR A 108 15.06 -17.47 -7.21
N LEU A 109 14.50 -17.33 -6.01
CA LEU A 109 15.10 -16.68 -4.84
C LEU A 109 15.47 -15.20 -5.04
N HIS A 110 14.83 -14.51 -5.99
CA HIS A 110 15.00 -13.07 -6.21
C HIS A 110 14.13 -12.28 -5.20
N VAL A 111 14.49 -12.33 -3.94
CA VAL A 111 13.72 -11.74 -2.83
C VAL A 111 13.57 -10.22 -2.97
N ALA A 112 14.64 -9.53 -3.35
CA ALA A 112 14.61 -8.08 -3.58
C ALA A 112 13.60 -7.69 -4.66
N ASP A 113 13.57 -8.43 -5.76
CA ASP A 113 12.61 -8.21 -6.85
C ASP A 113 11.18 -8.52 -6.40
N ALA A 114 10.96 -9.56 -5.60
CA ALA A 114 9.65 -9.87 -5.04
C ALA A 114 9.11 -8.72 -4.17
N ILE A 115 9.95 -8.13 -3.32
CA ILE A 115 9.59 -6.94 -2.52
C ILE A 115 9.30 -5.75 -3.44
N THR A 116 10.08 -5.54 -4.48
CA THR A 116 9.87 -4.48 -5.47
C THR A 116 8.52 -4.61 -6.17
N GLU A 117 8.06 -5.82 -6.48
CA GLU A 117 6.72 -6.05 -7.03
C GLU A 117 5.61 -5.59 -6.07
N ILE A 118 5.76 -5.86 -4.77
CA ILE A 118 4.81 -5.41 -3.75
C ILE A 118 4.81 -3.87 -3.65
N PHE A 119 5.98 -3.24 -3.64
CA PHE A 119 6.08 -1.77 -3.62
C PHE A 119 5.57 -1.12 -4.91
N THR A 120 5.64 -1.82 -6.05
CA THR A 120 5.01 -1.39 -7.31
C THR A 120 3.49 -1.29 -7.16
N LEU A 121 2.85 -2.22 -6.42
CA LEU A 121 1.43 -2.11 -6.06
C LEU A 121 1.18 -0.83 -5.24
N PHE A 122 1.97 -0.54 -4.22
CA PHE A 122 1.80 0.68 -3.41
C PHE A 122 2.02 1.96 -4.23
N LYS A 123 3.00 1.98 -5.12
CA LYS A 123 3.23 3.09 -6.06
C LYS A 123 2.03 3.28 -7.00
N ARG A 124 1.42 2.18 -7.48
CA ARG A 124 0.19 2.25 -8.28
C ARG A 124 -0.98 2.85 -7.49
N CYS A 125 -1.12 2.52 -6.20
CA CYS A 125 -2.11 3.14 -5.33
C CYS A 125 -1.90 4.66 -5.18
N ASN A 126 -0.66 5.10 -4.98
CA ASN A 126 -0.35 6.53 -4.92
C ASN A 126 -0.71 7.24 -6.24
N LYS A 127 -0.34 6.65 -7.37
CA LYS A 127 -0.71 7.17 -8.70
C LYS A 127 -2.23 7.23 -8.87
N TYR A 128 -2.95 6.22 -8.42
CA TYR A 128 -4.42 6.18 -8.47
C TYR A 128 -5.07 7.32 -7.67
N ILE A 129 -4.51 7.69 -6.52
CA ILE A 129 -4.96 8.87 -5.76
C ILE A 129 -4.82 10.14 -6.61
N ASP A 130 -3.69 10.31 -7.29
CA ASP A 130 -3.42 11.51 -8.10
C ASP A 130 -4.31 11.54 -9.36
N GLU A 131 -4.60 10.40 -9.96
CA GLU A 131 -5.48 10.27 -11.13
C GLU A 131 -6.96 10.50 -10.78
N THR A 132 -7.43 9.98 -9.66
CA THR A 132 -8.85 10.07 -9.26
C THR A 132 -9.18 11.35 -8.49
N MET A 133 -8.19 12.04 -7.95
CA MET A 133 -8.30 13.29 -7.22
C MET A 133 -9.46 13.30 -6.21
N PRO A 134 -9.41 12.49 -5.13
CA PRO A 134 -10.51 12.38 -4.16
C PRO A 134 -10.96 13.72 -3.57
N TRP A 135 -10.03 14.65 -3.40
CA TRP A 135 -10.32 16.02 -2.93
C TRP A 135 -11.15 16.86 -3.90
N ALA A 136 -11.09 16.54 -5.19
CA ALA A 136 -11.94 17.17 -6.21
C ALA A 136 -13.33 16.51 -6.24
N LEU A 137 -13.40 15.18 -6.15
CA LEU A 137 -14.65 14.44 -6.03
C LEU A 137 -15.46 14.89 -4.81
N ALA A 138 -14.79 15.14 -3.68
CA ALA A 138 -15.43 15.57 -2.43
C ALA A 138 -16.11 16.95 -2.49
N LYS A 139 -15.84 17.75 -3.51
CA LYS A 139 -16.51 19.06 -3.71
C LYS A 139 -17.87 18.97 -4.39
N ASP A 140 -18.20 17.81 -4.94
CA ASP A 140 -19.42 17.56 -5.70
C ASP A 140 -20.23 16.44 -5.06
N GLU A 141 -21.33 16.79 -4.42
CA GLU A 141 -22.21 15.83 -3.74
C GLU A 141 -22.73 14.73 -4.67
N THR A 142 -22.85 15.00 -5.97
CA THR A 142 -23.27 14.00 -6.96
C THR A 142 -22.24 12.92 -7.21
N LYS A 143 -20.97 13.15 -6.80
CA LYS A 143 -19.84 12.23 -6.93
C LYS A 143 -19.51 11.50 -5.66
N LYS A 144 -20.35 11.56 -4.66
CA LYS A 144 -20.12 10.94 -3.36
C LYS A 144 -19.95 9.41 -3.44
N ASP A 145 -20.76 8.73 -4.23
CA ASP A 145 -20.64 7.29 -4.46
C ASP A 145 -19.33 6.96 -5.18
N ARG A 146 -18.91 7.77 -6.14
CA ARG A 146 -17.61 7.61 -6.80
C ARG A 146 -16.44 7.79 -5.81
N LEU A 147 -16.50 8.78 -4.94
CA LEU A 147 -15.50 9.00 -3.91
C LEU A 147 -15.40 7.82 -2.95
N SER A 148 -16.54 7.25 -2.54
CA SER A 148 -16.60 6.06 -1.71
C SER A 148 -15.94 4.85 -2.38
N GLU A 149 -16.23 4.62 -3.66
CA GLU A 149 -15.61 3.54 -4.45
C GLU A 149 -14.10 3.72 -4.58
N VAL A 150 -13.61 4.95 -4.80
CA VAL A 150 -12.18 5.24 -4.86
C VAL A 150 -11.49 4.87 -3.54
N LEU A 151 -12.05 5.26 -2.40
CA LEU A 151 -11.49 4.94 -1.09
C LEU A 151 -11.56 3.44 -0.79
N TYR A 152 -12.65 2.78 -1.19
CA TYR A 152 -12.78 1.33 -1.09
C TYR A 152 -11.67 0.62 -1.88
N ASN A 153 -11.46 1.02 -3.13
CA ASN A 153 -10.41 0.46 -3.98
C ASN A 153 -9.01 0.63 -3.39
N LEU A 154 -8.74 1.76 -2.76
CA LEU A 154 -7.46 2.01 -2.07
C LEU A 154 -7.28 1.11 -0.84
N VAL A 155 -8.29 1.05 0.03
CA VAL A 155 -8.22 0.23 1.25
C VAL A 155 -8.08 -1.25 0.89
N GLU A 156 -8.83 -1.74 -0.09
CA GLU A 156 -8.74 -3.11 -0.59
C GLU A 156 -7.35 -3.41 -1.16
N SER A 157 -6.81 -2.51 -1.98
CA SER A 157 -5.47 -2.66 -2.56
C SER A 157 -4.38 -2.70 -1.49
N ILE A 158 -4.46 -1.82 -0.49
CA ILE A 158 -3.51 -1.79 0.63
C ILE A 158 -3.64 -3.07 1.46
N THR A 159 -4.84 -3.60 1.65
CA THR A 159 -5.06 -4.87 2.36
C THR A 159 -4.36 -6.03 1.65
N VAL A 160 -4.49 -6.15 0.33
CA VAL A 160 -3.78 -7.17 -0.45
C VAL A 160 -2.27 -6.98 -0.34
N GLY A 161 -1.77 -5.76 -0.51
CA GLY A 161 -0.35 -5.45 -0.39
C GLY A 161 0.22 -5.75 0.99
N ALA A 162 -0.51 -5.45 2.07
CA ALA A 162 -0.11 -5.76 3.44
C ALA A 162 0.02 -7.27 3.68
N ASN A 163 -0.93 -8.07 3.17
CA ASN A 163 -0.84 -9.53 3.28
C ASN A 163 0.35 -10.09 2.50
N LEU A 164 0.61 -9.59 1.27
CA LEU A 164 1.80 -9.98 0.50
C LEU A 164 3.10 -9.57 1.19
N LEU A 165 3.08 -8.48 1.96
CA LEU A 165 4.24 -7.97 2.69
C LEU A 165 4.56 -8.77 3.96
N THR A 166 3.61 -9.54 4.50
CA THR A 166 3.73 -10.26 5.78
C THR A 166 5.02 -11.11 5.92
N PRO A 167 5.46 -11.88 4.92
CA PRO A 167 6.68 -12.68 5.06
C PRO A 167 7.96 -11.83 5.19
N TYR A 168 7.95 -10.61 4.69
CA TYR A 168 9.11 -9.72 4.64
C TYR A 168 9.12 -8.74 5.82
N MET A 169 7.97 -8.16 6.13
CA MET A 169 7.77 -7.11 7.13
C MET A 169 6.53 -7.42 8.00
N PRO A 170 6.59 -8.42 8.88
CA PRO A 170 5.44 -8.93 9.60
C PRO A 170 4.79 -7.90 10.55
N GLU A 171 5.59 -7.12 11.30
CA GLU A 171 5.07 -6.10 12.21
C GLU A 171 4.40 -4.96 11.45
N THR A 172 4.96 -4.55 10.33
CA THR A 172 4.38 -3.51 9.47
C THR A 172 3.05 -3.96 8.89
N SER A 173 2.97 -5.20 8.40
CA SER A 173 1.74 -5.80 7.91
C SER A 173 0.66 -5.80 8.99
N GLU A 174 0.98 -6.27 10.19
CA GLU A 174 0.07 -6.29 11.34
C GLU A 174 -0.43 -4.89 11.69
N ARG A 175 0.46 -3.90 11.75
CA ARG A 175 0.12 -2.49 12.04
C ARG A 175 -0.78 -1.88 10.96
N ILE A 176 -0.56 -2.20 9.69
CA ILE A 176 -1.45 -1.76 8.60
C ILE A 176 -2.84 -2.37 8.76
N LEU A 177 -2.93 -3.69 8.96
CA LEU A 177 -4.22 -4.36 9.12
C LEU A 177 -4.96 -3.89 10.36
N ALA A 178 -4.26 -3.62 11.48
CA ALA A 178 -4.86 -3.06 12.69
C ALA A 178 -5.48 -1.67 12.46
N GLN A 179 -4.90 -0.86 11.56
CA GLN A 179 -5.46 0.45 11.22
C GLN A 179 -6.64 0.38 10.24
N LEU A 180 -6.59 -0.57 9.30
CA LEU A 180 -7.66 -0.75 8.32
C LEU A 180 -8.86 -1.55 8.87
N TYR A 181 -8.64 -2.38 9.89
CA TYR A 181 -9.62 -3.26 10.53
C TYR A 181 -9.53 -3.18 12.06
N PRO A 182 -9.71 -1.98 12.67
CA PRO A 182 -9.41 -1.78 14.10
C PRO A 182 -10.29 -2.60 15.02
N ALA A 183 -11.53 -2.89 14.65
CA ALA A 183 -12.43 -3.72 15.45
C ALA A 183 -12.05 -5.21 15.45
N ASN A 184 -11.49 -5.69 14.34
CA ASN A 184 -11.03 -7.08 14.18
C ASN A 184 -9.91 -7.15 13.12
N PRO A 185 -8.63 -6.97 13.48
CA PRO A 185 -7.52 -7.01 12.54
C PRO A 185 -7.45 -8.30 11.71
N LYS A 186 -7.88 -9.43 12.29
CA LYS A 186 -7.93 -10.72 11.58
C LYS A 186 -8.89 -10.74 10.39
N ALA A 187 -9.89 -9.87 10.35
CA ALA A 187 -10.76 -9.73 9.18
C ALA A 187 -10.01 -9.20 7.94
N GLY A 188 -8.86 -8.58 8.14
CA GLY A 188 -7.98 -8.14 7.06
C GLY A 188 -6.95 -9.18 6.62
N GLU A 189 -6.75 -10.24 7.40
CA GLU A 189 -5.89 -11.35 7.02
C GLU A 189 -6.55 -12.17 5.90
N ARG A 190 -5.76 -12.58 4.92
CA ARG A 190 -6.22 -13.37 3.77
C ARG A 190 -5.32 -14.54 3.54
N ASP A 191 -5.92 -15.65 3.14
CA ASP A 191 -5.18 -16.79 2.64
C ASP A 191 -4.39 -16.39 1.39
N PHE A 192 -3.20 -16.96 1.22
CA PHE A 192 -2.36 -16.66 0.08
C PHE A 192 -3.07 -16.91 -1.26
N ASP A 193 -3.93 -17.91 -1.33
CA ASP A 193 -4.72 -18.25 -2.53
C ASP A 193 -5.76 -17.18 -2.90
N ASP A 194 -6.11 -16.29 -1.96
CA ASP A 194 -7.07 -15.21 -2.18
C ASP A 194 -6.42 -13.86 -2.56
N LEU A 195 -5.08 -13.78 -2.58
CA LEU A 195 -4.36 -12.53 -2.86
C LEU A 195 -4.33 -12.12 -4.34
N ASP A 196 -4.89 -12.93 -5.22
CA ASP A 196 -5.18 -12.58 -6.62
C ASP A 196 -6.64 -12.14 -6.84
N LYS A 197 -7.44 -12.04 -5.77
CA LYS A 197 -8.83 -11.60 -5.80
C LYS A 197 -8.95 -10.15 -5.34
N PHE A 198 -9.94 -9.45 -5.84
CA PHE A 198 -10.24 -8.06 -5.49
C PHE A 198 -11.68 -7.92 -5.00
N GLY A 199 -11.88 -7.08 -3.99
CA GLY A 199 -13.21 -6.76 -3.51
C GLY A 199 -13.73 -7.72 -2.43
N LEU A 200 -12.84 -8.31 -1.65
CA LEU A 200 -13.18 -9.21 -0.53
C LEU A 200 -13.46 -8.48 0.78
N ARG A 201 -13.10 -7.19 0.88
CA ARG A 201 -13.46 -6.38 2.06
C ARG A 201 -14.97 -6.22 2.12
N GLU A 202 -15.55 -6.53 3.27
CA GLU A 202 -16.96 -6.27 3.53
C GLU A 202 -17.23 -4.77 3.69
N ASN A 203 -18.43 -4.35 3.35
CA ASN A 203 -18.91 -2.99 3.62
C ASN A 203 -19.09 -2.78 5.14
N ASP A 204 -19.21 -1.53 5.54
CA ASP A 204 -19.45 -1.12 6.94
C ASP A 204 -18.29 -1.39 7.92
N ILE A 205 -17.11 -1.76 7.42
CA ILE A 205 -15.91 -1.81 8.23
C ILE A 205 -15.27 -0.42 8.25
N LYS A 206 -15.19 0.18 9.44
CA LYS A 206 -14.50 1.45 9.64
C LYS A 206 -12.99 1.26 9.74
N VAL A 207 -12.24 2.19 9.18
CA VAL A 207 -10.81 2.32 9.47
C VAL A 207 -10.61 3.04 10.82
N THR A 208 -9.38 2.99 11.36
CA THR A 208 -9.08 3.68 12.63
C THR A 208 -9.37 5.18 12.53
N GLU A 209 -9.86 5.79 13.61
CA GLU A 209 -10.08 7.24 13.69
C GLU A 209 -8.76 8.02 13.77
N LYS A 210 -7.73 7.41 14.36
CA LYS A 210 -6.41 8.03 14.55
C LYS A 210 -5.36 7.19 13.85
N PRO A 211 -4.95 7.55 12.63
CA PRO A 211 -3.89 6.85 11.94
C PRO A 211 -2.56 6.99 12.68
N GLU A 212 -1.83 5.89 12.75
CA GLU A 212 -0.48 5.83 13.29
C GLU A 212 0.53 6.04 12.17
N ILE A 213 1.60 6.78 12.46
CA ILE A 213 2.74 6.91 11.53
C ILE A 213 3.49 5.58 11.55
N LEU A 214 3.52 4.87 10.41
CA LEU A 214 4.23 3.60 10.27
C LEU A 214 5.74 3.79 10.30
N PHE A 215 6.24 4.79 9.58
CA PHE A 215 7.65 5.12 9.46
C PHE A 215 7.85 6.62 9.50
N ALA A 216 8.65 7.09 10.46
CA ALA A 216 9.07 8.49 10.52
C ALA A 216 10.12 8.77 9.43
N ARG A 217 10.10 10.00 8.89
CA ARG A 217 11.21 10.46 8.05
C ARG A 217 12.43 10.77 8.92
N LEU A 218 13.60 10.49 8.37
CA LEU A 218 14.88 10.74 9.02
C LEU A 218 15.64 11.82 8.26
N ASP A 219 16.32 12.67 8.99
CA ASP A 219 17.25 13.64 8.44
C ASP A 219 18.69 13.09 8.51
N LEU A 220 19.50 13.36 7.48
CA LEU A 220 20.88 12.89 7.40
C LEU A 220 21.82 13.55 8.45
N GLU A 221 21.35 14.61 9.12
CA GLU A 221 22.13 15.39 10.09
C GLU A 221 21.92 14.94 11.55
N GLU A 222 21.09 13.94 11.81
CA GLU A 222 20.88 13.33 13.11
C GLU A 222 21.43 11.89 13.16
#